data_15228642569128c9c5556a90890f2918
#
_entry.id   15228642569128c9c5556a90890f2918
#
_cell.length_a   1.000
_cell.length_b   1.000
_cell.length_c   1.000
_cell.angle_alpha   90.00
_cell.angle_beta   90.00
_cell.angle_gamma   90.00
#
_symmetry.space_group_name_H-M   'P 1'
#
loop_
_entity.id
_entity.type
_entity.pdbx_description
1 polymer ?
#
loop_
_entity_poly.entity_id
_entity_poly.type
_entity_poly.pdbx_seq_one_letter_code
_entity_poly.pdbx_strand_id
1 'polypeptide(L)'
;MATSNEPFYVRYYSGHSGRFGHEFLEFDFRSLGDGRSASARYANNSNYRNDSLIRKEMCVSSLMISEIKRIIKESEIMKEDDSKWPQKNKDGRQELEIRLGNDHISFETAKIGSLVDVTESADPEGLRVFYYLVQDLKALVFSLISLHFKVSSFDSSLAYLIFVFI
;
A
#
# COMPACT_ATOMS: atom_id res chain seq x y z
N MET A 1 16.05 -16.89 -16.06
CA MET A 1 15.63 -17.34 -14.71
C MET A 1 15.86 -16.19 -13.77
N ALA A 2 14.84 -15.62 -13.20
CA ALA A 2 15.01 -14.59 -12.16
C ALA A 2 15.68 -15.24 -10.97
N THR A 3 16.84 -14.73 -10.58
CA THR A 3 17.56 -15.20 -9.40
C THR A 3 16.69 -14.98 -8.17
N SER A 4 16.45 -16.02 -7.41
CA SER A 4 15.62 -16.02 -6.19
C SER A 4 16.06 -15.05 -5.09
N ASN A 5 17.17 -14.36 -5.28
CA ASN A 5 17.81 -13.46 -4.31
C ASN A 5 17.79 -11.97 -4.70
N GLU A 6 16.99 -11.61 -5.70
CA GLU A 6 16.86 -10.20 -6.09
C GLU A 6 16.21 -9.38 -4.95
N PRO A 7 16.82 -8.27 -4.50
CA PRO A 7 16.23 -7.43 -3.48
C PRO A 7 14.85 -6.93 -3.89
N PHE A 8 13.87 -7.10 -3.01
CA PHE A 8 12.51 -6.63 -3.23
C PHE A 8 11.98 -5.97 -1.97
N TYR A 9 11.38 -4.80 -2.17
CA TYR A 9 10.70 -4.04 -1.13
C TYR A 9 9.58 -3.22 -1.73
N VAL A 10 8.42 -3.22 -1.10
CA VAL A 10 7.33 -2.29 -1.40
C VAL A 10 6.72 -1.81 -0.10
N ARG A 11 6.53 -0.51 0.01
CA ARG A 11 5.88 0.14 1.15
C ARG A 11 4.82 1.10 0.64
N TYR A 12 3.66 1.04 1.24
CA TYR A 12 2.60 2.01 1.04
C TYR A 12 2.21 2.64 2.37
N TYR A 13 2.01 3.94 2.34
CA TYR A 13 1.50 4.73 3.46
C TYR A 13 0.41 5.66 2.96
N SER A 14 -0.68 5.78 3.74
CA SER A 14 -1.70 6.80 3.56
C SER A 14 -2.14 7.31 4.92
N GLY A 15 -2.10 8.62 5.13
CA GLY A 15 -2.46 9.16 6.42
C GLY A 15 -2.58 10.66 6.46
N HIS A 16 -3.05 11.16 7.60
CA HIS A 16 -3.09 12.57 7.93
C HIS A 16 -2.90 12.77 9.44
N SER A 17 -2.38 13.92 9.80
CA SER A 17 -2.30 14.37 11.19
C SER A 17 -3.17 15.61 11.36
N GLY A 18 -3.99 15.64 12.38
CA GLY A 18 -4.92 16.71 12.62
C GLY A 18 -5.26 16.88 14.10
N ARG A 19 -6.31 17.64 14.37
CA ARG A 19 -6.79 17.97 15.72
C ARG A 19 -7.07 16.71 16.58
N PHE A 20 -7.45 15.61 15.94
CA PHE A 20 -7.82 14.36 16.60
C PHE A 20 -6.70 13.32 16.59
N GLY A 21 -5.48 13.70 16.22
CA GLY A 21 -4.31 12.84 16.20
C GLY A 21 -3.90 12.38 14.81
N HIS A 22 -3.09 11.32 14.77
CA HIS A 22 -2.54 10.75 13.55
C HIS A 22 -3.32 9.52 13.14
N GLU A 23 -4.03 9.60 12.01
CA GLU A 23 -4.71 8.46 11.38
C GLU A 23 -3.93 8.00 10.17
N PHE A 24 -3.66 6.70 10.07
CA PHE A 24 -2.90 6.17 8.96
C PHE A 24 -3.16 4.69 8.70
N LEU A 25 -2.91 4.30 7.46
CA LEU A 25 -2.75 2.94 6.98
C LEU A 25 -1.34 2.81 6.42
N GLU A 26 -0.61 1.78 6.82
CA GLU A 26 0.71 1.47 6.30
C GLU A 26 0.88 -0.04 6.13
N PHE A 27 1.48 -0.47 5.05
CA PHE A 27 1.92 -1.85 4.88
C PHE A 27 3.21 -1.91 4.08
N ASP A 28 4.02 -2.93 4.34
CA ASP A 28 5.22 -3.22 3.57
C ASP A 28 5.43 -4.72 3.38
N PHE A 29 6.08 -5.05 2.28
CA PHE A 29 6.59 -6.37 1.97
C PHE A 29 8.09 -6.28 1.70
N ARG A 30 8.85 -7.20 2.28
CA ARG A 30 10.29 -7.24 2.12
C ARG A 30 10.79 -8.67 1.95
N SER A 31 11.58 -8.94 0.92
CA SER A 31 12.28 -10.22 0.78
C SER A 31 13.34 -10.37 1.88
N LEU A 32 13.46 -11.57 2.45
CA LEU A 32 14.39 -11.85 3.56
C LEU A 32 15.78 -12.33 3.10
N GLY A 33 16.03 -12.39 1.79
CA GLY A 33 17.33 -12.75 1.23
C GLY A 33 17.64 -14.25 1.21
N ASP A 34 16.73 -15.09 1.71
CA ASP A 34 16.84 -16.55 1.65
C ASP A 34 16.26 -17.16 0.36
N GLY A 35 15.69 -16.32 -0.48
CA GLY A 35 15.02 -16.72 -1.73
C GLY A 35 13.71 -17.47 -1.56
N ARG A 36 13.23 -17.65 -0.32
CA ARG A 36 12.06 -18.49 -0.01
C ARG A 36 10.97 -17.76 0.75
N SER A 37 11.35 -16.77 1.55
CA SER A 37 10.43 -16.09 2.45
C SER A 37 10.53 -14.58 2.37
N ALA A 38 9.48 -13.93 2.82
CA ALA A 38 9.41 -12.49 2.93
C ALA A 38 8.64 -12.10 4.20
N SER A 39 8.93 -10.93 4.70
CA SER A 39 8.18 -10.29 5.78
C SER A 39 7.06 -9.44 5.18
N ALA A 40 5.87 -9.54 5.73
CA ALA A 40 4.75 -8.65 5.48
C ALA A 40 4.37 -7.96 6.78
N ARG A 41 4.32 -6.63 6.77
CA ARG A 41 3.91 -5.82 7.93
C ARG A 41 2.73 -4.93 7.57
N TYR A 42 1.83 -4.80 8.51
CA TYR A 42 0.65 -3.98 8.41
C TYR A 42 0.47 -3.17 9.69
N ALA A 43 0.16 -1.89 9.55
CA ALA A 43 -0.19 -1.02 10.65
C ALA A 43 -1.37 -0.14 10.27
N ASN A 44 -2.28 0.03 11.18
CA ASN A 44 -3.41 0.92 11.02
C ASN A 44 -3.69 1.64 12.33
N ASN A 45 -3.93 2.93 12.26
CA ASN A 45 -4.35 3.73 13.38
C ASN A 45 -5.54 4.58 12.99
N SER A 46 -6.66 4.38 13.66
CA SER A 46 -7.87 5.16 13.44
C SER A 46 -8.38 5.69 14.78
N ASN A 47 -8.61 6.99 14.85
CA ASN A 47 -9.14 7.63 16.06
C ASN A 47 -10.67 7.65 16.12
N TYR A 48 -11.32 7.02 15.15
CA TYR A 48 -12.77 7.11 14.97
C TYR A 48 -13.59 6.52 16.12
N ARG A 49 -13.02 5.59 16.92
CA ARG A 49 -13.72 4.91 18.01
C ARG A 49 -12.85 4.67 19.26
N ASN A 50 -11.87 5.48 19.53
CA ASN A 50 -10.83 5.19 20.55
C ASN A 50 -10.10 3.86 20.29
N ASP A 51 -10.07 3.41 19.04
CA ASP A 51 -9.40 2.19 18.67
C ASP A 51 -7.88 2.38 18.78
N SER A 52 -7.25 1.42 19.41
CA SER A 52 -5.80 1.38 19.53
C SER A 52 -5.15 1.09 18.18
N LEU A 53 -3.89 1.47 18.05
CA LEU A 53 -3.03 1.11 16.94
C LEU A 53 -3.03 -0.42 16.73
N ILE A 54 -3.40 -0.84 15.52
CA ILE A 54 -3.33 -2.25 15.10
C ILE A 54 -2.01 -2.46 14.37
N ARG A 55 -1.25 -3.46 14.79
CA ARG A 55 -0.03 -3.91 14.11
C ARG A 55 -0.08 -5.40 13.90
N LYS A 56 0.23 -5.82 12.67
CA LYS A 56 0.32 -7.23 12.28
C LYS A 56 1.61 -7.45 11.51
N GLU A 57 2.28 -8.55 11.80
CA GLU A 57 3.46 -8.99 11.08
C GLU A 57 3.33 -10.48 10.79
N MET A 58 3.73 -10.88 9.59
CA MET A 58 3.68 -12.27 9.17
C MET A 58 4.80 -12.58 8.18
N CYS A 59 5.14 -13.86 8.12
CA CYS A 59 5.99 -14.38 7.08
C CYS A 59 5.12 -14.84 5.90
N VAL A 60 5.50 -14.46 4.69
CA VAL A 60 4.81 -14.85 3.46
C VAL A 60 5.76 -15.61 2.55
N SER A 61 5.20 -16.43 1.65
CA SER A 61 5.98 -17.23 0.72
C SER A 61 6.57 -16.41 -0.43
N SER A 62 7.59 -16.95 -1.08
CA SER A 62 8.13 -16.38 -2.31
C SER A 62 7.10 -16.28 -3.43
N LEU A 63 6.07 -17.14 -3.42
CA LEU A 63 4.97 -17.08 -4.38
C LEU A 63 4.17 -15.79 -4.24
N MET A 64 3.90 -15.36 -3.01
CA MET A 64 3.25 -14.08 -2.72
C MET A 64 4.07 -12.91 -3.25
N ILE A 65 5.38 -12.93 -3.03
CA ILE A 65 6.29 -11.90 -3.54
C ILE A 65 6.32 -11.89 -5.07
N SER A 66 6.32 -13.05 -5.70
CA SER A 66 6.25 -13.16 -7.17
C SER A 66 4.97 -12.54 -7.72
N GLU A 67 3.85 -12.73 -7.04
CA GLU A 67 2.58 -12.12 -7.44
C GLU A 67 2.59 -10.59 -7.28
N ILE A 68 3.13 -10.08 -6.18
CA ILE A 68 3.26 -8.63 -5.98
C ILE A 68 4.20 -8.03 -7.05
N LYS A 69 5.32 -8.67 -7.34
CA LYS A 69 6.23 -8.24 -8.42
C LYS A 69 5.51 -8.21 -9.78
N ARG A 70 4.68 -9.21 -10.07
CA ARG A 70 3.89 -9.27 -11.30
C ARG A 70 2.94 -8.07 -11.39
N ILE A 71 2.17 -7.79 -10.35
CA ILE A 71 1.26 -6.64 -10.28
C ILE A 71 2.00 -5.34 -10.53
N ILE A 72 3.14 -5.13 -9.88
CA ILE A 72 3.96 -3.92 -10.03
C ILE A 72 4.48 -3.80 -11.47
N LYS A 73 5.02 -4.88 -12.05
CA LYS A 73 5.57 -4.87 -13.41
C LYS A 73 4.48 -4.61 -14.45
N GLU A 74 3.31 -5.24 -14.33
CA GLU A 74 2.19 -5.05 -15.25
C GLU A 74 1.61 -3.65 -15.19
N SER A 75 1.65 -2.99 -14.02
CA SER A 75 1.20 -1.61 -13.88
C SER A 75 2.09 -0.60 -14.62
N GLU A 76 3.35 -0.96 -14.88
CA GLU A 76 4.38 -0.07 -15.43
C GLU A 76 4.67 1.17 -14.56
N ILE A 77 4.37 1.13 -13.26
CA ILE A 77 4.58 2.24 -12.33
C ILE A 77 6.03 2.72 -12.28
N MET A 78 6.99 1.83 -12.53
CA MET A 78 8.42 2.17 -12.50
C MET A 78 8.84 3.16 -13.59
N LYS A 79 7.97 3.41 -14.58
CA LYS A 79 8.18 4.38 -15.66
C LYS A 79 7.55 5.74 -15.37
N GLU A 80 6.81 5.86 -14.29
CA GLU A 80 6.07 7.07 -13.94
C GLU A 80 6.91 8.04 -13.08
N ASP A 81 6.46 9.28 -13.03
CA ASP A 81 7.04 10.38 -12.26
C ASP A 81 5.92 11.17 -11.58
N ASP A 82 6.12 11.54 -10.33
CA ASP A 82 5.12 12.22 -9.51
C ASP A 82 5.22 13.76 -9.53
N SER A 83 6.09 14.33 -10.35
CA SER A 83 6.33 15.78 -10.37
C SER A 83 5.10 16.62 -10.68
N LYS A 84 4.14 16.06 -11.40
CA LYS A 84 2.87 16.70 -11.79
C LYS A 84 1.66 16.22 -11.00
N TRP A 85 1.88 15.34 -10.02
CA TRP A 85 0.78 14.82 -9.19
C TRP A 85 0.42 15.81 -8.09
N PRO A 86 -0.82 15.75 -7.57
CA PRO A 86 -1.25 16.61 -6.49
C PRO A 86 -0.35 16.49 -5.27
N GLN A 87 0.12 17.61 -4.75
CA GLN A 87 0.96 17.61 -3.56
C GLN A 87 0.15 17.37 -2.29
N LYS A 88 0.80 16.79 -1.27
CA LYS A 88 0.21 16.61 0.05
C LYS A 88 -0.44 17.89 0.55
N ASN A 89 -1.55 17.76 1.23
CA ASN A 89 -2.35 18.86 1.74
C ASN A 89 -2.87 18.56 3.17
N LYS A 90 -3.75 19.42 3.67
CA LYS A 90 -4.37 19.25 5.00
C LYS A 90 -5.17 17.96 5.16
N ASP A 91 -5.68 17.40 4.06
CA ASP A 91 -6.47 16.15 4.07
C ASP A 91 -5.56 14.93 4.13
N GLY A 92 -4.27 15.10 3.93
CA GLY A 92 -3.27 14.08 4.10
C GLY A 92 -2.36 13.85 2.89
N ARG A 93 -1.68 12.73 2.94
CA ARG A 93 -0.77 12.29 1.88
C ARG A 93 -0.79 10.78 1.75
N GLN A 94 -0.28 10.31 0.62
CA GLN A 94 0.08 8.92 0.39
C GLN A 94 1.50 8.83 -0.16
N GLU A 95 2.17 7.76 0.19
CA GLU A 95 3.54 7.46 -0.23
C GLU A 95 3.58 6.01 -0.74
N LEU A 96 4.28 5.80 -1.84
CA LEU A 96 4.57 4.48 -2.38
C LEU A 96 6.05 4.38 -2.70
N GLU A 97 6.74 3.44 -2.07
CA GLU A 97 8.15 3.17 -2.30
C GLU A 97 8.31 1.75 -2.82
N ILE A 98 9.06 1.58 -3.91
CA ILE A 98 9.29 0.28 -4.54
C ILE A 98 10.77 0.12 -4.82
N ARG A 99 11.32 -1.03 -4.40
CA ARG A 99 12.62 -1.53 -4.82
C ARG A 99 12.43 -2.86 -5.53
N LEU A 100 12.87 -2.92 -6.76
CA LEU A 100 12.77 -4.08 -7.63
C LEU A 100 14.15 -4.32 -8.26
N GLY A 101 14.94 -5.18 -7.63
CA GLY A 101 16.33 -5.39 -8.02
C GLY A 101 17.18 -4.13 -7.82
N ASN A 102 17.74 -3.63 -8.91
CA ASN A 102 18.55 -2.40 -8.91
C ASN A 102 17.73 -1.12 -9.05
N ASP A 103 16.45 -1.26 -9.40
CA ASP A 103 15.57 -0.11 -9.57
C ASP A 103 14.89 0.25 -8.24
N HIS A 104 14.91 1.55 -7.94
CA HIS A 104 14.26 2.10 -6.75
C HIS A 104 13.52 3.37 -7.12
N ILE A 105 12.25 3.44 -6.76
CA ILE A 105 11.41 4.61 -7.01
C ILE A 105 10.56 4.91 -5.77
N SER A 106 10.28 6.18 -5.58
CA SER A 106 9.44 6.67 -4.49
C SER A 106 8.50 7.75 -4.99
N PHE A 107 7.24 7.64 -4.60
CA PHE A 107 6.18 8.58 -4.96
C PHE A 107 5.57 9.18 -3.69
N GLU A 108 5.22 10.46 -3.77
CA GLU A 108 4.40 11.14 -2.76
C GLU A 108 3.30 11.94 -3.47
N THR A 109 2.06 11.81 -3.00
CA THR A 109 0.94 12.59 -3.52
C THR A 109 -0.11 12.85 -2.44
N ALA A 110 -1.05 13.74 -2.71
CA ALA A 110 -2.22 13.94 -1.87
C ALA A 110 -3.10 12.68 -1.84
N LYS A 111 -3.98 12.58 -0.88
CA LYS A 111 -5.06 11.60 -0.92
C LYS A 111 -5.97 11.87 -2.11
N ILE A 112 -6.38 10.81 -2.80
CA ILE A 112 -7.24 10.86 -3.98
C ILE A 112 -8.57 10.24 -3.60
N GLY A 113 -9.65 11.01 -3.68
CA GLY A 113 -10.97 10.57 -3.28
C GLY A 113 -11.71 9.75 -4.35
N SER A 114 -11.42 10.01 -5.63
CA SER A 114 -12.13 9.38 -6.74
C SER A 114 -11.36 9.44 -8.07
N LEU A 115 -11.85 8.69 -9.05
CA LEU A 115 -11.34 8.76 -10.42
C LEU A 115 -11.55 10.13 -11.08
N VAL A 116 -12.49 10.93 -10.59
CA VAL A 116 -12.69 12.30 -11.08
C VAL A 116 -11.45 13.13 -10.75
N ASP A 117 -10.96 13.04 -9.52
CA ASP A 117 -9.74 13.74 -9.08
C ASP A 117 -8.53 13.34 -9.95
N VAL A 118 -8.44 12.06 -10.32
CA VAL A 118 -7.41 11.56 -11.23
C VAL A 118 -7.53 12.19 -12.61
N THR A 119 -8.73 12.22 -13.16
CA THR A 119 -9.01 12.73 -14.52
C THR A 119 -8.74 14.23 -14.61
N GLU A 120 -9.02 14.97 -13.56
CA GLU A 120 -8.83 16.43 -13.49
C GLU A 120 -7.40 16.85 -13.12
N SER A 121 -6.52 15.90 -12.81
CA SER A 121 -5.13 16.16 -12.45
C SER A 121 -4.29 16.62 -13.66
N ALA A 122 -3.10 17.15 -13.39
CA ALA A 122 -2.16 17.57 -14.43
C ALA A 122 -1.53 16.40 -15.21
N ASP A 123 -1.54 15.19 -14.64
CA ASP A 123 -1.07 13.95 -15.26
C ASP A 123 -2.08 12.82 -15.02
N PRO A 124 -3.20 12.81 -15.74
CA PRO A 124 -4.25 11.80 -15.54
C PRO A 124 -3.80 10.37 -15.81
N GLU A 125 -2.92 10.16 -16.77
CA GLU A 125 -2.47 8.82 -17.16
C GLU A 125 -1.55 8.22 -16.11
N GLY A 126 -0.52 8.94 -15.67
CA GLY A 126 0.41 8.49 -14.64
C GLY A 126 -0.28 8.31 -13.28
N LEU A 127 -1.10 9.28 -12.90
CA LEU A 127 -1.84 9.20 -11.63
C LEU A 127 -2.87 8.05 -11.61
N ARG A 128 -3.44 7.70 -12.77
CA ARG A 128 -4.32 6.54 -12.92
C ARG A 128 -3.58 5.22 -12.67
N VAL A 129 -2.36 5.08 -13.19
CA VAL A 129 -1.50 3.91 -12.94
C VAL A 129 -1.26 3.76 -11.44
N PHE A 130 -0.88 4.83 -10.76
CA PHE A 130 -0.69 4.86 -9.30
C PHE A 130 -1.98 4.49 -8.56
N TYR A 131 -3.10 5.09 -8.91
CA TYR A 131 -4.40 4.87 -8.27
C TYR A 131 -4.83 3.39 -8.32
N TYR A 132 -4.76 2.76 -9.48
CA TYR A 132 -5.14 1.36 -9.62
C TYR A 132 -4.14 0.40 -8.97
N LEU A 133 -2.84 0.67 -9.08
CA LEU A 133 -1.83 -0.14 -8.38
C LEU A 133 -2.04 -0.14 -6.88
N VAL A 134 -2.30 1.02 -6.28
CA VAL A 134 -2.57 1.15 -4.86
C VAL A 134 -3.84 0.38 -4.46
N GLN A 135 -4.90 0.43 -5.28
CA GLN A 135 -6.11 -0.36 -5.04
C GLN A 135 -5.83 -1.86 -5.06
N ASP A 136 -5.07 -2.34 -6.04
CA ASP A 136 -4.72 -3.76 -6.16
C ASP A 136 -3.87 -4.22 -4.96
N LEU A 137 -2.89 -3.43 -4.55
CA LEU A 137 -2.07 -3.73 -3.38
C LEU A 137 -2.89 -3.74 -2.08
N LYS A 138 -3.79 -2.79 -1.89
CA LYS A 138 -4.70 -2.77 -0.74
C LYS A 138 -5.60 -4.00 -0.70
N ALA A 139 -6.20 -4.37 -1.82
CA ALA A 139 -7.07 -5.55 -1.91
C ALA A 139 -6.31 -6.83 -1.54
N LEU A 140 -5.08 -6.98 -2.03
CA LEU A 140 -4.21 -8.11 -1.71
C LEU A 140 -3.89 -8.15 -0.21
N VAL A 141 -3.49 -7.04 0.38
CA VAL A 141 -3.14 -6.95 1.80
C VAL A 141 -4.32 -7.26 2.70
N PHE A 142 -5.49 -6.70 2.42
CA PHE A 142 -6.70 -6.96 3.22
C PHE A 142 -7.14 -8.42 3.12
N SER A 143 -7.06 -9.02 1.95
CA SER A 143 -7.32 -10.46 1.77
C SER A 143 -6.34 -11.31 2.57
N LEU A 144 -5.06 -10.98 2.54
CA LEU A 144 -4.01 -11.67 3.28
C LEU A 144 -4.23 -11.60 4.78
N ILE A 145 -4.55 -10.42 5.31
CA ILE A 145 -4.84 -10.21 6.73
C ILE A 145 -6.08 -11.01 7.17
N SER A 146 -7.13 -10.97 6.36
CA SER A 146 -8.37 -11.72 6.64
C SER A 146 -8.16 -13.22 6.69
N LEU A 147 -7.28 -13.75 5.86
CA LEU A 147 -6.96 -15.18 5.83
C LEU A 147 -6.06 -15.62 6.98
N HIS A 148 -5.05 -14.83 7.33
CA HIS A 148 -4.06 -15.19 8.33
C HIS A 148 -4.50 -14.93 9.77
N PHE A 149 -5.18 -13.84 9.97
CA PHE A 149 -5.69 -13.46 11.27
C PHE A 149 -7.19 -13.69 11.27
N LYS A 150 -7.62 -14.96 11.28
CA LYS A 150 -9.03 -15.31 11.41
C LYS A 150 -9.69 -14.29 12.31
N VAL A 151 -10.49 -13.41 11.73
CA VAL A 151 -11.33 -12.50 12.49
C VAL A 151 -12.28 -13.40 13.27
N SER A 152 -11.87 -13.77 14.50
CA SER A 152 -12.74 -14.47 15.40
C SER A 152 -13.89 -13.54 15.68
N SER A 153 -15.06 -13.92 15.17
CA SER A 153 -16.35 -13.30 15.40
C SER A 153 -16.38 -11.77 15.17
N PHE A 154 -16.85 -11.39 13.98
CA PHE A 154 -17.45 -10.10 13.68
C PHE A 154 -16.82 -8.90 14.41
N ASP A 155 -15.60 -8.60 14.13
CA ASP A 155 -15.11 -7.27 14.41
C ASP A 155 -15.55 -6.35 13.25
N SER A 156 -16.68 -5.69 13.48
CA SER A 156 -17.27 -4.72 12.54
C SER A 156 -16.30 -3.58 12.20
N SER A 157 -15.23 -3.39 12.98
CA SER A 157 -14.20 -2.39 12.75
C SER A 157 -13.32 -2.73 11.56
N LEU A 158 -13.00 -4.01 11.31
CA LEU A 158 -12.19 -4.42 10.16
C LEU A 158 -12.97 -4.30 8.85
N ALA A 159 -14.26 -4.65 8.87
CA ALA A 159 -15.15 -4.46 7.72
C ALA A 159 -15.33 -2.97 7.38
N TYR A 160 -15.39 -2.12 8.39
CA TYR A 160 -15.48 -0.68 8.22
C TYR A 160 -14.17 -0.08 7.69
N LEU A 161 -13.02 -0.57 8.16
CA LEU A 161 -11.70 -0.19 7.65
C LEU A 161 -11.51 -0.54 6.17
N ILE A 162 -11.99 -1.70 5.75
CA ILE A 162 -12.02 -2.09 4.33
C ILE A 162 -12.86 -1.10 3.53
N PHE A 163 -13.99 -0.66 4.06
CA PHE A 163 -14.93 0.23 3.36
C PHE A 163 -14.46 1.69 3.28
N VAL A 164 -13.72 2.18 4.28
CA VAL A 164 -13.25 3.58 4.33
C VAL A 164 -11.97 3.80 3.51
N PHE A 165 -11.20 2.74 3.24
CA PHE A 165 -9.92 2.84 2.54
C PHE A 165 -9.92 2.22 1.12
N ILE A 166 -11.05 1.68 0.65
CA ILE A 166 -11.27 1.37 -0.75
C ILE A 166 -11.83 2.60 -1.46
#